data_b60d18735ae9c3d1b41df4929b46039b
#
_entry.id   b60d18735ae9c3d1b41df4929b46039b
#
_cell.length_a   1.000
_cell.length_b   1.000
_cell.length_c   1.000
_cell.angle_alpha   90.00
_cell.angle_beta   90.00
_cell.angle_gamma   90.00
#
_symmetry.space_group_name_H-M   'P 1'
#
loop_
_entity.id
_entity.type
_entity.pdbx_description
1 polymer ?
#
loop_
_entity_poly.entity_id
_entity_poly.type
_entity_poly.pdbx_seq_one_letter_code
_entity_poly.pdbx_strand_id
1 'polypeptide(L)'
;MWIVPASLVVVSAAEQKPEVQRLFQSGSYEQVVEAARDADPASTYLAAQALLKLNRMDGVAAEFARLKGNGPAWSLVGESGEALAANDAGRATDLARKATETDGDNPFAFYQLGLAASKAGDWGTASAAFSHAIALKADFAYAHYYGALAAQRQRQLPKAAEHFEAFLRLAPEAPERQAVQAIMRTLK
;
A
#
# COMPACT_ATOMS: atom_id res chain seq x y z
N MET A 1 35.07 -8.64 -35.38
CA MET A 1 33.72 -8.80 -34.81
C MET A 1 33.80 -8.28 -33.35
N TRP A 2 33.41 -7.01 -33.13
CA TRP A 2 33.50 -6.35 -31.84
C TRP A 2 32.24 -6.60 -31.07
N ILE A 3 32.34 -7.27 -29.93
CA ILE A 3 31.25 -7.47 -29.00
C ILE A 3 31.15 -6.18 -28.17
N VAL A 4 30.09 -5.41 -28.38
CA VAL A 4 29.74 -4.28 -27.53
C VAL A 4 29.22 -4.86 -26.25
N PRO A 5 29.79 -4.57 -25.05
CA PRO A 5 29.21 -5.02 -23.79
C PRO A 5 27.89 -4.29 -23.58
N ALA A 6 26.84 -5.05 -23.27
CA ALA A 6 25.59 -4.49 -22.84
C ALA A 6 25.84 -3.64 -21.58
N SER A 7 25.74 -2.33 -21.71
CA SER A 7 25.82 -1.40 -20.59
C SER A 7 24.67 -1.72 -19.64
N LEU A 8 24.98 -2.25 -18.47
CA LEU A 8 24.03 -2.31 -17.36
C LEU A 8 23.70 -0.86 -17.00
N VAL A 9 22.53 -0.40 -17.40
CA VAL A 9 22.00 0.90 -16.95
C VAL A 9 21.63 0.72 -15.49
N VAL A 10 22.48 1.19 -14.59
CA VAL A 10 22.15 1.28 -13.16
C VAL A 10 21.17 2.44 -13.02
N VAL A 11 19.86 2.12 -12.99
CA VAL A 11 18.81 3.09 -12.70
C VAL A 11 18.98 3.56 -11.26
N SER A 12 19.00 4.86 -11.03
CA SER A 12 19.19 5.42 -9.68
C SER A 12 18.02 5.09 -8.78
N ALA A 13 18.26 4.98 -7.46
CA ALA A 13 17.19 4.69 -6.48
C ALA A 13 16.05 5.74 -6.52
N ALA A 14 16.33 6.97 -6.93
CA ALA A 14 15.35 8.03 -7.11
C ALA A 14 14.40 7.78 -8.30
N GLU A 15 14.88 7.10 -9.36
CA GLU A 15 14.08 6.74 -10.53
C GLU A 15 13.29 5.44 -10.34
N GLN A 16 13.69 4.59 -9.39
CA GLN A 16 13.01 3.32 -9.08
C GLN A 16 11.69 3.51 -8.31
N LYS A 17 11.58 4.55 -7.46
CA LYS A 17 10.37 4.83 -6.66
C LYS A 17 9.09 4.94 -7.48
N PRO A 18 9.02 5.80 -8.51
CA PRO A 18 7.84 5.92 -9.35
C PRO A 18 7.52 4.62 -10.09
N GLU A 19 8.56 3.84 -10.44
CA GLU A 19 8.38 2.59 -11.16
C GLU A 19 7.76 1.50 -10.28
N VAL A 20 8.26 1.25 -9.07
CA VAL A 20 7.69 0.27 -8.13
C VAL A 20 6.23 0.57 -7.82
N GLN A 21 5.90 1.85 -7.59
CA GLN A 21 4.52 2.25 -7.37
C GLN A 21 3.63 1.99 -8.59
N ARG A 22 4.09 2.31 -9.80
CA ARG A 22 3.37 2.06 -11.04
C ARG A 22 3.13 0.57 -11.29
N LEU A 23 4.17 -0.26 -11.10
CA LEU A 23 4.08 -1.71 -11.20
C LEU A 23 3.06 -2.28 -10.19
N PHE A 24 3.04 -1.75 -8.96
CA PHE A 24 2.07 -2.16 -7.96
C PHE A 24 0.64 -1.77 -8.38
N GLN A 25 0.45 -0.57 -8.90
CA GLN A 25 -0.84 -0.07 -9.37
C GLN A 25 -1.37 -0.83 -10.59
N SER A 26 -0.51 -1.34 -11.47
CA SER A 26 -0.90 -2.15 -12.62
C SER A 26 -1.12 -3.62 -12.30
N GLY A 27 -0.84 -4.06 -11.06
CA GLY A 27 -0.93 -5.47 -10.66
C GLY A 27 0.24 -6.34 -11.11
N SER A 28 1.35 -5.74 -11.55
CA SER A 28 2.58 -6.44 -11.95
C SER A 28 3.39 -6.85 -10.71
N TYR A 29 2.78 -7.62 -9.81
CA TYR A 29 3.28 -7.86 -8.46
C TYR A 29 4.62 -8.59 -8.40
N GLU A 30 4.90 -9.53 -9.30
CA GLU A 30 6.21 -10.19 -9.40
C GLU A 30 7.32 -9.19 -9.73
N GLN A 31 7.03 -8.25 -10.64
CA GLN A 31 7.97 -7.19 -11.00
C GLN A 31 8.18 -6.20 -9.86
N VAL A 32 7.15 -5.93 -9.03
CA VAL A 32 7.29 -5.12 -7.81
C VAL A 32 8.32 -5.75 -6.87
N VAL A 33 8.21 -7.07 -6.61
CA VAL A 33 9.13 -7.79 -5.70
C VAL A 33 10.56 -7.75 -6.24
N GLU A 34 10.74 -7.90 -7.54
CA GLU A 34 12.06 -7.83 -8.16
C GLU A 34 12.67 -6.43 -8.09
N ALA A 35 11.90 -5.41 -8.47
CA ALA A 35 12.36 -4.01 -8.49
C ALA A 35 12.63 -3.43 -7.10
N ALA A 36 12.04 -4.01 -6.04
CA ALA A 36 12.20 -3.54 -4.66
C ALA A 36 13.35 -4.21 -3.88
N ARG A 37 14.18 -5.06 -4.49
CA ARG A 37 15.21 -5.86 -3.78
C ARG A 37 16.19 -5.02 -2.97
N ASP A 38 16.67 -3.91 -3.52
CA ASP A 38 17.63 -3.00 -2.87
C ASP A 38 17.08 -1.58 -2.77
N ALA A 39 15.75 -1.46 -2.69
CA ALA A 39 15.06 -0.19 -2.77
C ALA A 39 14.82 0.43 -1.38
N ASP A 40 14.27 1.64 -1.41
CA ASP A 40 13.84 2.41 -0.23
C ASP A 40 12.72 1.71 0.57
N PRO A 41 12.45 2.15 1.81
CA PRO A 41 11.45 1.52 2.67
C PRO A 41 10.04 1.50 2.09
N ALA A 42 9.64 2.53 1.32
CA ALA A 42 8.32 2.58 0.69
C ALA A 42 8.18 1.49 -0.39
N SER A 43 9.22 1.28 -1.19
CA SER A 43 9.28 0.21 -2.20
C SER A 43 9.31 -1.17 -1.55
N THR A 44 10.08 -1.35 -0.46
CA THR A 44 10.09 -2.57 0.35
C THR A 44 8.70 -2.88 0.92
N TYR A 45 7.99 -1.86 1.42
CA TYR A 45 6.61 -2.01 1.88
C TYR A 45 5.67 -2.46 0.76
N LEU A 46 5.78 -1.87 -0.43
CA LEU A 46 4.98 -2.28 -1.59
C LEU A 46 5.30 -3.71 -2.04
N ALA A 47 6.55 -4.17 -1.91
CA ALA A 47 6.91 -5.57 -2.18
C ALA A 47 6.23 -6.53 -1.19
N ALA A 48 6.19 -6.20 0.10
CA ALA A 48 5.44 -6.99 1.08
C ALA A 48 3.94 -7.06 0.72
N GLN A 49 3.34 -5.93 0.32
CA GLN A 49 1.95 -5.88 -0.12
C GLN A 49 1.73 -6.69 -1.43
N ALA A 50 2.68 -6.65 -2.36
CA ALA A 50 2.63 -7.44 -3.59
C ALA A 50 2.68 -8.95 -3.29
N LEU A 51 3.54 -9.38 -2.36
CA LEU A 51 3.60 -10.78 -1.92
C LEU A 51 2.29 -11.23 -1.26
N LEU A 52 1.62 -10.37 -0.48
CA LEU A 52 0.28 -10.64 0.04
C LEU A 52 -0.74 -10.85 -1.09
N LYS A 53 -0.70 -10.01 -2.14
CA LYS A 53 -1.56 -10.15 -3.33
C LYS A 53 -1.29 -11.45 -4.11
N LEU A 54 -0.04 -11.91 -4.15
CA LEU A 54 0.38 -13.17 -4.75
C LEU A 54 0.13 -14.40 -3.87
N ASN A 55 -0.36 -14.21 -2.63
CA ASN A 55 -0.51 -15.25 -1.61
C ASN A 55 0.81 -16.00 -1.29
N ARG A 56 1.95 -15.28 -1.38
CA ARG A 56 3.31 -15.82 -1.09
C ARG A 56 3.74 -15.44 0.31
N MET A 57 3.14 -16.09 1.30
CA MET A 57 3.31 -15.75 2.72
C MET A 57 4.74 -15.97 3.24
N ASP A 58 5.51 -16.85 2.64
CA ASP A 58 6.92 -17.11 2.95
C ASP A 58 7.81 -15.87 2.75
N GLY A 59 7.53 -15.05 1.74
CA GLY A 59 8.27 -13.82 1.46
C GLY A 59 7.77 -12.60 2.25
N VAL A 60 6.52 -12.59 2.70
CA VAL A 60 5.89 -11.44 3.36
C VAL A 60 6.63 -11.04 4.64
N ALA A 61 6.93 -12.02 5.51
CA ALA A 61 7.63 -11.76 6.77
C ALA A 61 9.04 -11.21 6.53
N ALA A 62 9.75 -11.70 5.50
CA ALA A 62 11.08 -11.22 5.17
C ALA A 62 11.05 -9.74 4.73
N GLU A 63 10.10 -9.34 3.87
CA GLU A 63 9.99 -7.95 3.44
C GLU A 63 9.59 -7.00 4.58
N PHE A 64 8.65 -7.39 5.44
CA PHE A 64 8.34 -6.57 6.62
C PHE A 64 9.50 -6.50 7.61
N ALA A 65 10.29 -7.57 7.78
CA ALA A 65 11.47 -7.55 8.62
C ALA A 65 12.56 -6.58 8.10
N ARG A 66 12.69 -6.42 6.78
CA ARG A 66 13.63 -5.44 6.17
C ARG A 66 13.29 -4.00 6.55
N LEU A 67 12.05 -3.68 6.86
CA LEU A 67 11.64 -2.33 7.29
C LEU A 67 12.22 -1.97 8.66
N LYS A 68 12.52 -2.96 9.53
CA LYS A 68 13.00 -2.72 10.91
C LYS A 68 14.34 -1.98 10.96
N GLY A 69 15.15 -2.03 9.89
CA GLY A 69 16.41 -1.29 9.77
C GLY A 69 16.28 0.17 9.34
N ASN A 70 15.06 0.65 9.02
CA ASN A 70 14.83 1.95 8.38
C ASN A 70 14.26 3.01 9.34
N GLY A 71 14.56 2.89 10.62
CA GLY A 71 14.11 3.80 11.66
C GLY A 71 12.83 3.33 12.38
N PRO A 72 12.49 4.01 13.50
CA PRO A 72 11.45 3.51 14.41
C PRO A 72 10.06 3.44 13.80
N ALA A 73 9.66 4.41 12.99
CA ALA A 73 8.34 4.40 12.35
C ALA A 73 8.21 3.24 11.35
N TRP A 74 9.21 3.01 10.50
CA TRP A 74 9.22 1.90 9.55
C TRP A 74 9.30 0.53 10.26
N SER A 75 10.02 0.45 11.38
CA SER A 75 10.02 -0.76 12.23
C SER A 75 8.60 -1.11 12.69
N LEU A 76 7.87 -0.12 13.20
CA LEU A 76 6.48 -0.28 13.64
C LEU A 76 5.52 -0.62 12.48
N VAL A 77 5.73 -0.03 11.29
CA VAL A 77 4.98 -0.39 10.08
C VAL A 77 5.21 -1.86 9.71
N GLY A 78 6.47 -2.32 9.74
CA GLY A 78 6.82 -3.72 9.48
C GLY A 78 6.20 -4.68 10.48
N GLU A 79 6.33 -4.39 11.78
CA GLU A 79 5.74 -5.19 12.85
C GLU A 79 4.20 -5.24 12.78
N SER A 80 3.57 -4.12 12.41
CA SER A 80 2.12 -4.07 12.15
C SER A 80 1.74 -4.94 10.96
N GLY A 81 2.54 -4.93 9.89
CA GLY A 81 2.33 -5.77 8.72
C GLY A 81 2.44 -7.27 9.05
N GLU A 82 3.46 -7.65 9.83
CA GLU A 82 3.63 -9.02 10.35
C GLU A 82 2.42 -9.46 11.19
N ALA A 83 1.96 -8.61 12.12
CA ALA A 83 0.81 -8.90 12.96
C ALA A 83 -0.48 -9.05 12.13
N LEU A 84 -0.66 -8.19 11.11
CA LEU A 84 -1.81 -8.27 10.20
C LEU A 84 -1.79 -9.57 9.37
N ALA A 85 -0.62 -9.97 8.88
CA ALA A 85 -0.42 -11.23 8.16
C ALA A 85 -0.69 -12.46 9.06
N ALA A 86 -0.38 -12.36 10.35
CA ALA A 86 -0.71 -13.35 11.38
C ALA A 86 -2.19 -13.31 11.84
N ASN A 87 -3.02 -12.46 11.20
CA ASN A 87 -4.44 -12.25 11.54
C ASN A 87 -4.69 -11.64 12.93
N ASP A 88 -3.70 -10.99 13.54
CA ASP A 88 -3.80 -10.24 14.79
C ASP A 88 -4.08 -8.76 14.49
N ALA A 89 -5.35 -8.47 14.16
CA ALA A 89 -5.77 -7.13 13.75
C ALA A 89 -5.67 -6.10 14.91
N GLY A 90 -5.86 -6.53 16.15
CA GLY A 90 -5.74 -5.67 17.33
C GLY A 90 -4.32 -5.17 17.49
N ARG A 91 -3.35 -6.07 17.59
CA ARG A 91 -1.92 -5.75 17.69
C ARG A 91 -1.44 -4.95 16.46
N ALA A 92 -1.89 -5.31 15.26
CA ALA A 92 -1.55 -4.58 14.05
C ALA A 92 -2.01 -3.11 14.11
N THR A 93 -3.22 -2.86 14.61
CA THR A 93 -3.77 -1.50 14.75
C THR A 93 -2.98 -0.68 15.76
N ASP A 94 -2.63 -1.25 16.92
CA ASP A 94 -1.85 -0.56 17.95
C ASP A 94 -0.44 -0.20 17.48
N LEU A 95 0.23 -1.11 16.77
CA LEU A 95 1.56 -0.86 16.19
C LEU A 95 1.50 0.20 15.09
N ALA A 96 0.51 0.14 14.19
CA ALA A 96 0.36 1.13 13.14
C ALA A 96 0.02 2.52 13.70
N ARG A 97 -0.78 2.61 14.76
CA ARG A 97 -1.05 3.89 15.47
C ARG A 97 0.24 4.48 16.02
N LYS A 98 1.05 3.69 16.70
CA LYS A 98 2.37 4.14 17.18
C LYS A 98 3.28 4.58 16.03
N ALA A 99 3.22 3.92 14.87
CA ALA A 99 3.97 4.35 13.69
C ALA A 99 3.56 5.75 13.22
N THR A 100 2.25 6.05 13.19
CA THR A 100 1.74 7.39 12.82
C THR A 100 2.08 8.46 13.86
N GLU A 101 2.17 8.12 15.13
CA GLU A 101 2.61 9.01 16.21
C GLU A 101 4.12 9.26 16.15
N THR A 102 4.89 8.29 15.68
CA THR A 102 6.36 8.38 15.56
C THR A 102 6.79 9.19 14.33
N ASP A 103 6.06 9.08 13.22
CA ASP A 103 6.30 9.82 11.97
C ASP A 103 4.94 10.20 11.34
N GLY A 104 4.49 11.40 11.68
CA GLY A 104 3.22 11.96 11.19
C GLY A 104 3.21 12.34 9.71
N ASP A 105 4.36 12.33 9.05
CA ASP A 105 4.50 12.65 7.62
C ASP A 105 4.66 11.39 6.74
N ASN A 106 4.56 10.21 7.32
CA ASN A 106 4.69 8.95 6.60
C ASN A 106 3.33 8.42 6.08
N PRO A 107 3.01 8.55 4.79
CA PRO A 107 1.73 8.09 4.25
C PRO A 107 1.53 6.59 4.35
N PHE A 108 2.61 5.79 4.39
CA PHE A 108 2.53 4.35 4.52
C PHE A 108 2.20 3.89 5.94
N ALA A 109 2.57 4.67 6.97
CA ALA A 109 2.15 4.41 8.35
C ALA A 109 0.63 4.60 8.49
N PHE A 110 0.08 5.67 7.94
CA PHE A 110 -1.37 5.90 7.90
C PHE A 110 -2.10 4.85 7.04
N TYR A 111 -1.54 4.50 5.90
CA TYR A 111 -2.13 3.44 5.06
C TYR A 111 -2.16 2.10 5.80
N GLN A 112 -1.08 1.71 6.49
CA GLN A 112 -1.02 0.50 7.31
C GLN A 112 -2.04 0.54 8.45
N LEU A 113 -2.21 1.69 9.14
CA LEU A 113 -3.24 1.88 10.15
C LEU A 113 -4.64 1.65 9.56
N GLY A 114 -4.90 2.20 8.38
CA GLY A 114 -6.16 2.00 7.66
C GLY A 114 -6.45 0.54 7.34
N LEU A 115 -5.45 -0.22 6.89
CA LEU A 115 -5.57 -1.65 6.61
C LEU A 115 -5.85 -2.45 7.89
N ALA A 116 -5.10 -2.19 8.98
CA ALA A 116 -5.25 -2.88 10.25
C ALA A 116 -6.63 -2.61 10.88
N ALA A 117 -7.05 -1.35 10.92
CA ALA A 117 -8.36 -0.94 11.42
C ALA A 117 -9.50 -1.54 10.58
N SER A 118 -9.36 -1.58 9.25
CA SER A 118 -10.32 -2.24 8.35
C SER A 118 -10.47 -3.73 8.68
N LYS A 119 -9.37 -4.41 8.94
CA LYS A 119 -9.37 -5.82 9.34
C LYS A 119 -10.00 -6.05 10.72
N ALA A 120 -9.83 -5.09 11.63
CA ALA A 120 -10.47 -5.08 12.95
C ALA A 120 -11.96 -4.71 12.88
N GLY A 121 -12.47 -4.22 11.74
CA GLY A 121 -13.84 -3.74 11.57
C GLY A 121 -14.08 -2.31 12.08
N ASP A 122 -13.03 -1.61 12.50
CA ASP A 122 -13.08 -0.19 12.88
C ASP A 122 -13.01 0.70 11.63
N TRP A 123 -14.16 0.82 10.95
CA TRP A 123 -14.28 1.58 9.71
C TRP A 123 -14.10 3.10 9.92
N GLY A 124 -14.33 3.60 11.14
CA GLY A 124 -14.09 5.01 11.50
C GLY A 124 -12.61 5.34 11.45
N THR A 125 -11.81 4.61 12.21
CA THR A 125 -10.35 4.75 12.21
C THR A 125 -9.77 4.46 10.82
N ALA A 126 -10.26 3.43 10.12
CA ALA A 126 -9.81 3.11 8.77
C ALA A 126 -10.01 4.28 7.79
N SER A 127 -11.22 4.86 7.76
CA SER A 127 -11.52 6.00 6.86
C SER A 127 -10.68 7.22 7.18
N ALA A 128 -10.48 7.55 8.45
CA ALA A 128 -9.62 8.66 8.87
C ALA A 128 -8.17 8.43 8.45
N ALA A 129 -7.64 7.23 8.71
CA ALA A 129 -6.26 6.87 8.37
C ALA A 129 -6.00 6.92 6.85
N PHE A 130 -6.89 6.37 6.01
CA PHE A 130 -6.75 6.48 4.56
C PHE A 130 -6.86 7.93 4.08
N SER A 131 -7.71 8.75 4.69
CA SER A 131 -7.79 10.18 4.36
C SER A 131 -6.48 10.91 4.68
N HIS A 132 -5.82 10.60 5.80
CA HIS A 132 -4.48 11.14 6.11
C HIS A 132 -3.42 10.65 5.12
N ALA A 133 -3.41 9.36 4.78
CA ALA A 133 -2.48 8.84 3.78
C ALA A 133 -2.64 9.55 2.42
N ILE A 134 -3.88 9.82 1.99
CA ILE A 134 -4.20 10.56 0.77
C ILE A 134 -3.75 12.02 0.86
N ALA A 135 -3.95 12.68 2.01
CA ALA A 135 -3.51 14.06 2.21
C ALA A 135 -1.99 14.20 2.07
N LEU A 136 -1.23 13.23 2.59
CA LEU A 136 0.23 13.20 2.49
C LEU A 136 0.73 12.76 1.11
N LYS A 137 -0.04 11.91 0.41
CA LYS A 137 0.33 11.33 -0.88
C LYS A 137 -0.91 11.17 -1.77
N ALA A 138 -1.26 12.23 -2.51
CA ALA A 138 -2.49 12.31 -3.31
C ALA A 138 -2.55 11.29 -4.47
N ASP A 139 -1.41 10.79 -4.95
CA ASP A 139 -1.30 9.77 -5.99
C ASP A 139 -1.29 8.33 -5.46
N PHE A 140 -1.61 8.14 -4.16
CA PHE A 140 -1.65 6.82 -3.53
C PHE A 140 -2.96 6.09 -3.89
N ALA A 141 -3.02 5.51 -5.08
CA ALA A 141 -4.23 4.90 -5.64
C ALA A 141 -4.91 3.91 -4.68
N TYR A 142 -4.15 3.02 -4.04
CA TYR A 142 -4.74 2.04 -3.13
C TYR A 142 -5.22 2.63 -1.80
N ALA A 143 -4.73 3.80 -1.37
CA ALA A 143 -5.34 4.52 -0.25
C ALA A 143 -6.74 5.03 -0.62
N HIS A 144 -6.94 5.48 -1.86
CA HIS A 144 -8.27 5.80 -2.39
C HIS A 144 -9.15 4.54 -2.47
N TYR A 145 -8.65 3.43 -2.99
CA TYR A 145 -9.41 2.19 -3.10
C TYR A 145 -9.95 1.70 -1.74
N TYR A 146 -9.07 1.57 -0.75
CA TYR A 146 -9.46 1.13 0.59
C TYR A 146 -10.25 2.19 1.36
N GLY A 147 -9.94 3.47 1.14
CA GLY A 147 -10.74 4.59 1.67
C GLY A 147 -12.18 4.56 1.17
N ALA A 148 -12.38 4.24 -0.12
CA ALA A 148 -13.70 4.05 -0.70
C ALA A 148 -14.45 2.88 -0.05
N LEU A 149 -13.79 1.74 0.15
CA LEU A 149 -14.38 0.58 0.83
C LEU A 149 -14.77 0.92 2.29
N ALA A 150 -13.91 1.63 3.02
CA ALA A 150 -14.21 2.07 4.38
C ALA A 150 -15.41 3.04 4.42
N ALA A 151 -15.49 4.00 3.50
CA ALA A 151 -16.62 4.92 3.37
C ALA A 151 -17.92 4.18 3.01
N GLN A 152 -17.86 3.20 2.11
CA GLN A 152 -19.01 2.36 1.75
C GLN A 152 -19.54 1.58 2.97
N ARG A 153 -18.65 1.02 3.80
CA ARG A 153 -19.02 0.33 5.05
C ARG A 153 -19.73 1.26 6.05
N GLN A 154 -19.40 2.54 6.01
CA GLN A 154 -20.03 3.59 6.81
C GLN A 154 -21.27 4.20 6.15
N ARG A 155 -21.71 3.69 5.00
CA ARG A 155 -22.81 4.23 4.18
C ARG A 155 -22.58 5.68 3.70
N GLN A 156 -21.34 6.13 3.64
CA GLN A 156 -20.93 7.43 3.10
C GLN A 156 -20.77 7.31 1.57
N LEU A 157 -21.86 7.02 0.86
CA LEU A 157 -21.83 6.66 -0.55
C LEU A 157 -21.22 7.74 -1.47
N PRO A 158 -21.48 9.05 -1.28
CA PRO A 158 -20.83 10.08 -2.09
C PRO A 158 -19.30 10.06 -1.92
N LYS A 159 -18.80 9.95 -0.69
CA LYS A 159 -17.35 9.86 -0.40
C LYS A 159 -16.73 8.59 -0.99
N ALA A 160 -17.44 7.47 -0.93
CA ALA A 160 -16.99 6.23 -1.55
C ALA A 160 -16.85 6.38 -3.07
N ALA A 161 -17.84 7.04 -3.73
CA ALA A 161 -17.80 7.30 -5.16
C ALA A 161 -16.60 8.18 -5.56
N GLU A 162 -16.35 9.28 -4.84
CA GLU A 162 -15.21 10.18 -5.09
C GLU A 162 -13.87 9.43 -5.02
N HIS A 163 -13.70 8.60 -4.00
CA HIS A 163 -12.49 7.81 -3.84
C HIS A 163 -12.35 6.72 -4.91
N PHE A 164 -13.42 6.02 -5.30
CA PHE A 164 -13.35 5.06 -6.40
C PHE A 164 -13.04 5.72 -7.75
N GLU A 165 -13.58 6.91 -8.03
CA GLU A 165 -13.23 7.69 -9.22
C GLU A 165 -11.74 8.05 -9.23
N ALA A 166 -11.21 8.52 -8.10
CA ALA A 166 -9.78 8.80 -7.97
C ALA A 166 -8.93 7.55 -8.20
N PHE A 167 -9.29 6.40 -7.61
CA PHE A 167 -8.61 5.14 -7.86
C PHE A 167 -8.59 4.76 -9.34
N LEU A 168 -9.73 4.80 -10.01
CA LEU A 168 -9.85 4.46 -11.44
C LEU A 168 -9.00 5.36 -12.35
N ARG A 169 -8.82 6.62 -11.95
CA ARG A 169 -7.97 7.58 -12.67
C ARG A 169 -6.48 7.32 -12.41
N LEU A 170 -6.09 7.04 -11.16
CA LEU A 170 -4.70 6.88 -10.74
C LEU A 170 -4.13 5.50 -11.12
N ALA A 171 -4.99 4.47 -11.16
CA ALA A 171 -4.60 3.09 -11.47
C ALA A 171 -5.52 2.51 -12.56
N PRO A 172 -5.42 3.00 -13.81
CA PRO A 172 -6.32 2.59 -14.90
C PRO A 172 -6.16 1.13 -15.31
N GLU A 173 -5.03 0.50 -14.98
CA GLU A 173 -4.71 -0.90 -15.31
C GLU A 173 -4.83 -1.84 -14.10
N ALA A 174 -5.31 -1.33 -12.94
CA ALA A 174 -5.42 -2.13 -11.74
C ALA A 174 -6.34 -3.35 -11.91
N PRO A 175 -5.99 -4.50 -11.34
CA PRO A 175 -6.81 -5.71 -11.37
C PRO A 175 -8.23 -5.49 -10.83
N GLU A 176 -8.39 -4.60 -9.85
CA GLU A 176 -9.66 -4.27 -9.22
C GLU A 176 -10.57 -3.36 -10.07
N ARG A 177 -10.07 -2.82 -11.20
CA ARG A 177 -10.79 -1.86 -12.04
C ARG A 177 -12.22 -2.29 -12.38
N GLN A 178 -12.40 -3.51 -12.88
CA GLN A 178 -13.71 -4.01 -13.30
C GLN A 178 -14.68 -4.14 -12.12
N ALA A 179 -14.19 -4.62 -10.98
CA ALA A 179 -14.97 -4.74 -9.75
C ALA A 179 -15.41 -3.35 -9.25
N VAL A 180 -14.49 -2.38 -9.24
CA VAL A 180 -14.79 -1.00 -8.85
C VAL A 180 -15.82 -0.37 -9.78
N GLN A 181 -15.71 -0.56 -11.08
CA GLN A 181 -16.71 -0.06 -12.04
C GLN A 181 -18.09 -0.68 -11.82
N ALA A 182 -18.16 -1.96 -11.45
CA ALA A 182 -19.42 -2.62 -11.10
C ALA A 182 -20.03 -2.02 -9.82
N ILE A 183 -19.22 -1.81 -8.77
CA ILE A 183 -19.67 -1.15 -7.53
C ILE A 183 -20.20 0.25 -7.83
N MET A 184 -19.48 1.06 -8.62
CA MET A 184 -19.87 2.43 -8.97
C MET A 184 -21.25 2.53 -9.63
N ARG A 185 -21.66 1.49 -10.38
CA ARG A 185 -23.01 1.45 -10.98
C ARG A 185 -24.11 1.30 -9.94
N THR A 186 -23.81 0.74 -8.78
CA THR A 186 -24.77 0.52 -7.68
C THR A 186 -24.78 1.66 -6.67
N LEU A 187 -23.81 2.58 -6.72
CA LEU A 187 -23.74 3.75 -5.85
C LEU A 187 -24.53 4.97 -6.37
N LYS A 188 -25.06 4.85 -7.58
CA LYS A 188 -25.93 5.87 -8.20
C LYS A 188 -27.39 5.67 -7.73
#